data_7f2fa077f499369721958e6403d6df5a
#
_entry.id   7f2fa077f499369721958e6403d6df5a
#
_cell.length_a   1.000
_cell.length_b   1.000
_cell.length_c   1.000
_cell.angle_alpha   90.00
_cell.angle_beta   90.00
_cell.angle_gamma   90.00
#
_symmetry.space_group_name_H-M   'P 1'
#
loop_
_entity.id
_entity.type
_entity.pdbx_description
1 polymer ?
#
loop_
_entity_poly.entity_id
_entity_poly.type
_entity_poly.pdbx_seq_one_letter_code
_entity_poly.pdbx_strand_id
1 'polypeptide(L)'
;MKNNPKPIKIEMFYTLTCPNCKPLKRLLNEVLPEFGNKFEFKTTLANGPLGMIRTLKLGIHTVPTLLIDDVIVFREVPAKQELINKLNMY
;
A
#
# COMPACT_ATOMS: atom_id res chain seq x y z
N MET A 1 16.51 -20.71 14.32
CA MET A 1 16.19 -20.27 13.85
C MET A 1 15.78 -19.53 13.59
N LYS A 2 16.09 -19.12 13.46
CA LYS A 2 15.64 -18.33 13.20
C LYS A 2 14.94 -18.12 12.28
N ASN A 3 14.44 -17.86 12.41
CA ASN A 3 13.42 -17.78 11.37
C ASN A 3 13.30 -16.39 10.84
N ASN A 4 13.34 -16.24 9.55
CA ASN A 4 13.04 -14.98 8.93
C ASN A 4 11.52 -14.77 8.97
N PRO A 5 11.04 -13.72 9.64
CA PRO A 5 9.63 -13.41 9.56
C PRO A 5 9.26 -13.11 8.12
N LYS A 6 8.05 -13.43 7.74
CA LYS A 6 7.57 -13.08 6.42
C LYS A 6 7.49 -11.56 6.28
N PRO A 7 7.81 -11.02 5.09
CA PRO A 7 7.64 -9.59 4.87
C PRO A 7 6.21 -9.15 5.15
N ILE A 8 6.08 -7.95 5.67
CA ILE A 8 4.78 -7.34 5.91
C ILE A 8 4.26 -6.85 4.56
N LYS A 9 3.03 -7.20 4.22
CA LYS A 9 2.46 -6.84 2.92
C LYS A 9 1.98 -5.41 2.91
N ILE A 10 2.40 -4.65 1.90
CA ILE A 10 1.84 -3.34 1.60
C ILE A 10 1.18 -3.45 0.24
N GLU A 11 -0.09 -3.09 0.17
CA GLU A 11 -0.85 -3.14 -1.07
C GLU A 11 -1.46 -1.79 -1.38
N MET A 12 -1.27 -1.31 -2.61
CA MET A 12 -1.88 -0.06 -3.07
C MET A 12 -2.90 -0.37 -4.14
N PHE A 13 -4.13 0.04 -3.91
CA PHE A 13 -5.19 -0.05 -4.92
C PHE A 13 -5.18 1.22 -5.77
N TYR A 14 -5.25 1.04 -7.08
CA TYR A 14 -5.15 2.15 -8.03
C TYR A 14 -6.08 1.92 -9.23
N THR A 15 -6.27 2.97 -10.02
CA THR A 15 -6.86 2.86 -11.36
C THR A 15 -5.96 3.59 -12.34
N LEU A 16 -6.13 3.32 -13.63
CA LEU A 16 -5.29 3.92 -14.66
C LEU A 16 -5.51 5.43 -14.80
N THR A 17 -6.66 5.93 -14.36
CA THR A 17 -7.01 7.35 -14.44
C THR A 17 -6.85 8.08 -13.11
N CYS A 18 -6.30 7.44 -12.10
CA CYS A 18 -6.17 8.03 -10.78
C CYS A 18 -5.00 9.02 -10.74
N PRO A 19 -5.26 10.32 -10.52
CA PRO A 19 -4.18 11.31 -10.52
C PRO A 19 -3.25 11.22 -9.31
N ASN A 20 -3.74 10.71 -8.18
CA ASN A 20 -2.96 10.62 -6.95
C ASN A 20 -2.27 9.28 -6.73
N CYS A 21 -2.55 8.30 -7.57
CA CYS A 21 -1.94 6.98 -7.42
C CYS A 21 -0.45 6.97 -7.77
N LYS A 22 -0.05 7.72 -8.80
CA LYS A 22 1.35 7.83 -9.19
C LYS A 22 2.20 8.51 -8.11
N PRO A 23 1.78 9.65 -7.55
CA PRO A 23 2.53 10.27 -6.46
C PRO A 23 2.70 9.33 -5.25
N LEU A 24 1.65 8.59 -4.89
CA LEU A 24 1.75 7.66 -3.77
C LEU A 24 2.74 6.53 -4.08
N LYS A 25 2.68 5.99 -5.28
CA LYS A 25 3.62 4.94 -5.69
C LYS A 25 5.06 5.43 -5.65
N ARG A 26 5.31 6.66 -6.13
CA ARG A 26 6.65 7.24 -6.08
C ARG A 26 7.12 7.40 -4.64
N LEU A 27 6.24 7.86 -3.78
CA LEU A 27 6.58 8.05 -2.36
C LEU A 27 6.95 6.72 -1.71
N LEU A 28 6.19 5.67 -2.00
CA LEU A 28 6.49 4.34 -1.49
C LEU A 28 7.83 3.81 -2.03
N ASN A 29 8.08 4.02 -3.32
CA ASN A 29 9.35 3.60 -3.93
C ASN A 29 10.55 4.36 -3.36
N GLU A 30 10.32 5.58 -2.86
CA GLU A 30 11.35 6.38 -2.22
C GLU A 30 11.61 5.93 -0.79
N VAL A 31 10.56 5.61 -0.05
CA VAL A 31 10.64 5.33 1.38
C VAL A 31 10.95 3.87 1.69
N LEU A 32 10.35 2.94 0.98
CA LEU A 32 10.48 1.51 1.31
C LEU A 32 11.90 0.96 1.30
N PRO A 33 12.81 1.42 0.40
CA PRO A 33 14.19 0.93 0.46
C PRO A 33 14.88 1.16 1.79
N GLU A 34 14.48 2.18 2.54
CA GLU A 34 15.06 2.47 3.84
C GLU A 34 14.70 1.42 4.89
N PHE A 35 13.69 0.60 4.63
CA PHE A 35 13.26 -0.46 5.53
C PHE A 35 13.78 -1.84 5.12
N GLY A 36 14.63 -1.89 4.09
CA GLY A 36 15.22 -3.14 3.61
C GLY A 36 14.14 -4.13 3.15
N ASN A 37 14.20 -5.34 3.68
CA ASN A 37 13.30 -6.43 3.30
C ASN A 37 12.09 -6.56 4.23
N LYS A 38 11.84 -5.56 5.05
CA LYS A 38 10.75 -5.64 6.02
C LYS A 38 9.39 -5.67 5.37
N PHE A 39 9.22 -4.98 4.24
CA PHE A 39 7.93 -4.87 3.56
C PHE A 39 7.98 -5.45 2.16
N GLU A 40 6.87 -6.02 1.74
CA GLU A 40 6.66 -6.46 0.36
C GLU A 40 5.55 -5.59 -0.23
N PHE A 41 5.88 -4.84 -1.28
CA PHE A 41 4.95 -3.90 -1.90
C PHE A 41 4.36 -4.48 -3.19
N LYS A 42 3.04 -4.39 -3.31
CA LYS A 42 2.37 -4.71 -4.55
C LYS A 42 1.27 -3.72 -4.85
N THR A 43 0.89 -3.63 -6.12
CA THR A 43 -0.20 -2.79 -6.57
C THR A 43 -1.31 -3.66 -7.12
N THR A 44 -2.56 -3.23 -6.95
CA THR A 44 -3.72 -3.95 -7.44
C THR A 44 -4.63 -2.98 -8.18
N LEU A 45 -4.99 -3.33 -9.42
CA LEU A 45 -5.90 -2.52 -10.22
C LEU A 45 -7.31 -2.67 -9.64
N ALA A 46 -7.84 -1.59 -9.06
CA ALA A 46 -9.10 -1.65 -8.31
C ALA A 46 -10.29 -2.04 -9.18
N ASN A 47 -10.31 -1.64 -10.45
CA ASN A 47 -11.40 -1.97 -11.36
C ASN A 47 -11.10 -3.14 -12.29
N GLY A 48 -10.07 -3.92 -11.99
CA GLY A 48 -9.85 -5.19 -12.66
C GLY A 48 -10.71 -6.29 -12.05
N PRO A 49 -10.80 -7.48 -12.68
CA PRO A 49 -11.67 -8.54 -12.19
C PRO A 49 -11.38 -8.98 -10.75
N LEU A 50 -10.12 -9.24 -10.44
CA LEU A 50 -9.74 -9.63 -9.08
C LEU A 50 -9.75 -8.44 -8.12
N GLY A 51 -9.38 -7.26 -8.62
CA GLY A 51 -9.38 -6.05 -7.82
C GLY A 51 -10.77 -5.68 -7.35
N MET A 52 -11.78 -5.82 -8.20
CA MET A 52 -13.16 -5.53 -7.83
C MET A 52 -13.65 -6.43 -6.70
N ILE A 53 -13.30 -7.71 -6.73
CA ILE A 53 -13.66 -8.64 -5.66
C ILE A 53 -12.99 -8.20 -4.36
N ARG A 54 -11.72 -7.87 -4.41
CA ARG A 54 -10.98 -7.43 -3.21
C ARG A 54 -11.51 -6.11 -2.66
N THR A 55 -11.85 -5.16 -3.54
CA THR A 55 -12.39 -3.88 -3.06
C THR A 55 -13.71 -4.07 -2.33
N LEU A 56 -14.56 -4.98 -2.83
CA LEU A 56 -15.82 -5.29 -2.17
C LEU A 56 -15.59 -5.93 -0.80
N LYS A 57 -14.67 -6.88 -0.71
CA LYS A 57 -14.36 -7.56 0.55
C LYS A 57 -13.76 -6.64 1.58
N LEU A 58 -12.91 -5.72 1.16
CA LEU A 58 -12.15 -4.85 2.06
C LEU A 58 -12.84 -3.52 2.33
N GLY A 59 -13.97 -3.25 1.67
CA GLY A 59 -14.69 -1.99 1.86
C GLY A 59 -13.96 -0.80 1.26
N ILE A 60 -13.26 -1.01 0.15
CA ILE A 60 -12.52 0.05 -0.53
C ILE A 60 -13.44 0.74 -1.53
N HIS A 61 -13.59 2.06 -1.40
CA HIS A 61 -14.47 2.85 -2.25
C HIS A 61 -13.75 3.93 -3.04
N THR A 62 -12.51 4.20 -2.74
CA THR A 62 -11.73 5.27 -3.37
C THR A 62 -10.33 4.77 -3.71
N VAL A 63 -9.67 5.46 -4.63
CA VAL A 63 -8.27 5.23 -4.95
C VAL A 63 -7.54 6.57 -4.89
N PRO A 64 -6.28 6.60 -4.46
CA PRO A 64 -5.51 5.45 -3.99
C PRO A 64 -5.95 5.01 -2.59
N THR A 65 -5.86 3.73 -2.32
CA THR A 65 -6.03 3.20 -0.96
C THR A 65 -4.84 2.33 -0.66
N LEU A 66 -4.20 2.58 0.48
CA LEU A 66 -3.02 1.85 0.91
C LEU A 66 -3.36 0.98 2.10
N LEU A 67 -3.02 -0.31 1.98
CA LEU A 67 -3.24 -1.29 3.04
C LEU A 67 -1.91 -1.83 3.54
N ILE A 68 -1.83 -2.09 4.84
CA ILE A 68 -0.73 -2.84 5.42
C ILE A 68 -1.35 -4.03 6.15
N ASP A 69 -0.94 -5.24 5.77
CA ASP A 69 -1.51 -6.49 6.30
C ASP A 69 -3.04 -6.52 6.19
N ASP A 70 -3.55 -6.11 5.02
CA ASP A 70 -4.99 -6.10 4.71
C ASP A 70 -5.80 -5.12 5.55
N VAL A 71 -5.14 -4.16 6.22
CA VAL A 71 -5.80 -3.10 6.97
C VAL A 71 -5.57 -1.78 6.26
N ILE A 72 -6.65 -1.05 5.98
CA ILE A 72 -6.56 0.25 5.32
C ILE A 72 -5.89 1.25 6.26
N VAL A 73 -4.78 1.84 5.80
CA VAL A 73 -4.03 2.82 6.60
C VAL A 73 -4.09 4.22 6.02
N PHE A 74 -4.15 4.36 4.71
CA PHE A 74 -4.29 5.66 4.05
C PHE A 74 -5.25 5.55 2.87
N ARG A 75 -6.08 6.57 2.70
CA ARG A 75 -7.00 6.69 1.55
C ARG A 75 -6.63 7.83 0.63
N GLU A 76 -5.51 8.47 0.90
CA GLU A 76 -4.98 9.56 0.09
C GLU A 76 -3.47 9.55 0.21
N VAL A 77 -2.78 10.44 -0.50
CA VAL A 77 -1.33 10.52 -0.43
C VAL A 77 -0.94 11.17 0.89
N PRO A 78 -0.27 10.43 1.80
CA PRO A 78 0.18 11.03 3.05
C PRO A 78 1.40 11.90 2.82
N ALA A 79 1.72 12.76 3.79
CA ALA A 79 3.02 13.40 3.81
C ALA A 79 4.09 12.33 4.03
N LYS A 80 5.30 12.57 3.51
CA LYS A 80 6.39 11.60 3.62
C LYS A 80 6.64 11.18 5.06
N GLN A 81 6.65 12.15 5.98
CA GLN A 81 6.90 11.84 7.39
C GLN A 81 5.78 11.03 8.02
N GLU A 82 4.54 11.28 7.62
CA GLU A 82 3.40 10.48 8.08
C GLU A 82 3.56 9.01 7.67
N LEU A 83 3.96 8.79 6.42
CA LEU A 83 4.17 7.44 5.92
C LEU A 83 5.30 6.76 6.69
N ILE A 84 6.43 7.45 6.87
CA ILE A 84 7.57 6.90 7.61
C ILE A 84 7.15 6.54 9.04
N ASN A 85 6.44 7.43 9.71
CA ASN A 85 5.98 7.20 11.08
C ASN A 85 5.07 5.97 11.14
N LYS A 86 4.18 5.82 10.16
CA LYS A 86 3.28 4.67 10.10
C LYS A 86 4.07 3.36 9.91
N LEU A 87 5.03 3.37 9.00
CA LEU A 87 5.83 2.18 8.73
C LEU A 87 6.70 1.79 9.93
N ASN A 88 7.13 2.75 10.72
CA ASN A 88 7.91 2.49 11.93
C ASN A 88 7.10 1.80 13.03
N MET A 89 5.78 1.75 12.89
CA MET A 89 4.93 1.09 13.87
C MET A 89 4.87 -0.44 13.70
N TYR A 90 5.47 -0.95 12.63
CA TYR A 90 5.41 -2.39 12.30
C TYR A 90 6.69 -3.13 12.63
#